data_e6b83d40b7fdd0b8d8432b29adec0005
#
_entry.id   e6b83d40b7fdd0b8d8432b29adec0005
#
_cell.length_a   1.000
_cell.length_b   1.000
_cell.length_c   1.000
_cell.angle_alpha   90.00
_cell.angle_beta   90.00
_cell.angle_gamma   90.00
#
_symmetry.space_group_name_H-M   'P 1'
#
loop_
_entity.id
_entity.type
_entity.pdbx_description
1 polymer ?
#
loop_
_entity_poly.entity_id
_entity_poly.type
_entity_poly.pdbx_seq_one_letter_code
_entity_poly.pdbx_strand_id
1 'polypeptide(L)'
;MTLNKRSEVDDSGEQAAPLIDANLRAGLALLRQAHLYALDAGADLWDFALEHDHLYETGLTISDLRWLVAKKFAGHGQEISFYGDPHRSFRLSDGLNFVPTTCFVLTPKGVEFAGKALKESTAAG
;
A
#
# COMPACT_ATOMS: atom_id res chain seq x y z
N MET A 1 -16.98 -32.45 -5.85
CA MET A 1 -16.61 -31.85 -5.83
C MET A 1 -16.18 -31.35 -5.88
N THR A 2 -16.20 -31.56 -5.74
CA THR A 2 -15.75 -30.81 -5.64
C THR A 2 -15.07 -30.12 -5.56
N LEU A 3 -15.15 -30.28 -5.38
CA LEU A 3 -14.57 -29.42 -5.19
C LEU A 3 -14.00 -28.76 -5.10
N ASN A 4 -14.02 -28.86 -5.19
CA ASN A 4 -13.54 -27.96 -5.05
C ASN A 4 -13.38 -27.27 -4.81
N LYS A 5 -13.55 -27.31 -4.70
CA LYS A 5 -13.51 -26.43 -4.48
C LYS A 5 -13.09 -25.76 -4.14
N ARG A 6 -13.17 -26.11 -4.18
CA ARG A 6 -12.84 -25.26 -3.86
C ARG A 6 -12.71 -24.38 -3.83
N SER A 7 -13.03 -24.73 -4.00
CA SER A 7 -12.96 -23.77 -3.92
C SER A 7 -13.27 -23.07 -3.86
N GLU A 8 -13.70 -23.10 -3.67
CA GLU A 8 -13.98 -22.32 -3.52
C GLU A 8 -13.97 -21.72 -3.08
N VAL A 9 -14.15 -22.11 -2.78
CA VAL A 9 -14.13 -21.40 -2.28
C VAL A 9 -14.16 -20.70 -2.18
N ASP A 10 -14.36 -20.71 -2.04
CA ASP A 10 -14.30 -19.95 -1.89
C ASP A 10 -14.45 -19.25 -1.90
N ASP A 11 -14.85 -19.23 -1.79
CA ASP A 11 -14.98 -18.47 -1.85
C ASP A 11 -15.16 -17.70 -1.69
N SER A 12 -15.35 -17.68 -1.45
CA SER A 12 -15.49 -16.86 -1.15
C SER A 12 -15.38 -16.04 -0.86
N GLY A 13 -15.66 -15.84 -0.91
CA GLY A 13 -15.41 -14.93 -0.48
C GLY A 13 -14.81 -14.76 0.59
N GLU A 14 -14.91 -15.29 1.08
CA GLU A 14 -14.35 -15.01 1.99
C GLU A 14 -13.15 -15.26 2.06
N GLN A 15 -12.94 -15.71 1.49
CA GLN A 15 -11.92 -15.63 1.52
C GLN A 15 -11.41 -14.97 1.07
N ALA A 16 -11.80 -15.11 0.90
CA ALA A 16 -11.21 -14.20 0.76
C ALA A 16 -10.47 -13.19 0.96
N ALA A 17 -10.85 -12.33 1.51
CA ALA A 17 -9.95 -11.26 1.83
C ALA A 17 -8.93 -11.75 2.83
N PRO A 18 -7.64 -11.47 2.62
CA PRO A 18 -6.64 -11.81 3.61
C PRO A 18 -6.93 -11.09 4.91
N LEU A 19 -6.44 -11.65 5.99
CA LEU A 19 -6.59 -11.01 7.28
C LEU A 19 -5.86 -9.67 7.29
N ILE A 20 -6.59 -8.64 7.64
CA ILE A 20 -6.01 -7.32 7.79
C ILE A 20 -5.65 -7.18 9.26
N ASP A 21 -4.41 -7.48 9.60
CA ASP A 21 -3.96 -7.38 10.98
C ASP A 21 -3.65 -5.93 11.35
N ALA A 22 -3.31 -5.71 12.61
CA ALA A 22 -3.06 -4.37 13.12
C ALA A 22 -1.90 -3.69 12.40
N ASN A 23 -0.86 -4.45 12.06
CA ASN A 23 0.30 -3.88 11.39
C ASN A 23 -0.02 -3.44 9.97
N LEU A 24 -0.76 -4.28 9.24
CA LEU A 24 -1.17 -3.91 7.89
C LEU A 24 -2.08 -2.70 7.93
N ARG A 25 -2.98 -2.64 8.90
CA ARG A 25 -3.88 -1.51 9.06
C ARG A 25 -3.12 -0.21 9.31
N ALA A 26 -2.12 -0.26 10.19
CA ALA A 26 -1.31 0.92 10.51
C ALA A 26 -0.57 1.43 9.27
N GLY A 27 0.02 0.52 8.51
CA GLY A 27 0.72 0.90 7.28
C GLY A 27 -0.22 1.47 6.23
N LEU A 28 -1.40 0.87 6.07
CA LEU A 28 -2.39 1.38 5.14
C LEU A 28 -2.86 2.77 5.54
N ALA A 29 -3.06 3.01 6.84
CA ALA A 29 -3.49 4.32 7.33
C ALA A 29 -2.45 5.38 6.98
N LEU A 30 -1.17 5.05 7.14
CA LEU A 30 -0.10 5.98 6.86
C LEU A 30 -0.01 6.28 5.36
N LEU A 31 -0.12 5.24 4.53
CA LEU A 31 -0.09 5.41 3.08
C LEU A 31 -1.29 6.22 2.59
N ARG A 32 -2.46 5.97 3.16
CA ARG A 32 -3.67 6.69 2.80
C ARG A 32 -3.55 8.16 3.20
N GLN A 33 -3.03 8.43 4.38
CA GLN A 33 -2.82 9.79 4.85
C GLN A 33 -1.92 10.57 3.89
N ALA A 34 -0.82 9.93 3.44
CA ALA A 34 0.09 10.58 2.50
C ALA A 34 -0.62 10.93 1.19
N HIS A 35 -1.44 10.02 0.68
CA HIS A 35 -2.19 10.24 -0.53
C HIS A 35 -3.15 11.43 -0.38
N LEU A 36 -3.88 11.44 0.74
CA LEU A 36 -4.86 12.51 0.99
C LEU A 36 -4.18 13.86 1.20
N TYR A 37 -3.02 13.86 1.84
CA TYR A 37 -2.26 15.10 2.00
C TYR A 37 -1.81 15.66 0.66
N ALA A 38 -1.36 14.79 -0.25
CA ALA A 38 -0.95 15.23 -1.58
C ALA A 38 -2.12 15.87 -2.32
N LEU A 39 -3.29 15.23 -2.25
CA LEU A 39 -4.49 15.78 -2.89
C LEU A 39 -4.88 17.13 -2.28
N ASP A 40 -4.90 17.21 -0.96
CA ASP A 40 -5.29 18.45 -0.28
C ASP A 40 -4.32 19.58 -0.60
N ALA A 41 -3.04 19.28 -0.68
CA ALA A 41 -2.02 20.28 -0.96
C ALA A 41 -1.90 20.62 -2.44
N GLY A 42 -2.60 19.89 -3.31
CA GLY A 42 -2.44 20.08 -4.75
C GLY A 42 -1.06 19.71 -5.23
N ALA A 43 -0.41 18.75 -4.55
CA ALA A 43 0.96 18.36 -4.84
C ALA A 43 0.99 17.06 -5.63
N ASP A 44 2.15 16.78 -6.22
CA ASP A 44 2.38 15.50 -6.87
C ASP A 44 2.34 14.40 -5.83
N LEU A 45 1.64 13.32 -6.13
CA LEU A 45 1.50 12.19 -5.21
C LEU A 45 2.87 11.67 -4.77
N TRP A 46 3.83 11.64 -5.70
CA TRP A 46 5.16 11.10 -5.41
C TRP A 46 5.98 11.99 -4.46
N ASP A 47 5.64 13.29 -4.35
CA ASP A 47 6.29 14.13 -3.35
C ASP A 47 5.96 13.67 -1.93
N PHE A 48 4.89 12.90 -1.76
CA PHE A 48 4.47 12.36 -0.46
C PHE A 48 4.72 10.86 -0.33
N ALA A 49 5.51 10.27 -1.24
CA ALA A 49 5.80 8.83 -1.18
C ALA A 49 6.54 8.48 0.11
N LEU A 50 6.24 7.31 0.66
CA LEU A 50 6.82 6.86 1.93
C LEU A 50 7.92 5.83 1.68
N GLU A 51 9.07 6.03 2.33
CA GLU A 51 10.19 5.09 2.24
C GLU A 51 9.80 3.77 2.88
N HIS A 52 10.37 2.67 2.36
CA HIS A 52 10.02 1.36 2.90
C HIS A 52 10.47 1.20 4.35
N ASP A 53 11.58 1.84 4.75
CA ASP A 53 12.00 1.77 6.15
C ASP A 53 10.95 2.38 7.07
N HIS A 54 10.35 3.49 6.65
CA HIS A 54 9.29 4.13 7.40
C HIS A 54 8.07 3.20 7.54
N LEU A 55 7.74 2.50 6.48
CA LEU A 55 6.62 1.55 6.50
C LEU A 55 6.94 0.33 7.36
N TYR A 56 8.18 -0.14 7.35
CA TYR A 56 8.59 -1.24 8.24
C TYR A 56 8.42 -0.85 9.69
N GLU A 57 8.62 0.41 10.03
CA GLU A 57 8.46 0.88 11.42
C GLU A 57 7.01 0.78 11.89
N THR A 58 6.04 0.78 10.96
CA THR A 58 4.63 0.56 11.33
C THR A 58 4.31 -0.91 11.55
N GLY A 59 5.24 -1.80 11.20
CA GLY A 59 5.05 -3.24 11.32
C GLY A 59 4.79 -3.94 10.00
N LEU A 60 4.78 -3.22 8.88
CA LEU A 60 4.61 -3.87 7.58
C LEU A 60 5.82 -4.75 7.28
N THR A 61 5.54 -5.90 6.69
CA THR A 61 6.61 -6.79 6.23
C THR A 61 6.80 -6.60 4.73
N ILE A 62 7.91 -7.16 4.22
CA ILE A 62 8.12 -7.14 2.78
C ILE A 62 7.02 -7.89 2.04
N SER A 63 6.48 -8.95 2.65
CA SER A 63 5.37 -9.68 2.05
C SER A 63 4.12 -8.81 1.93
N ASP A 64 3.85 -8.01 2.95
CA ASP A 64 2.73 -7.07 2.91
C ASP A 64 2.89 -6.09 1.75
N LEU A 65 4.09 -5.54 1.59
CA LEU A 65 4.35 -4.57 0.52
C LEU A 65 4.24 -5.23 -0.86
N ARG A 66 4.77 -6.45 -0.99
CA ARG A 66 4.63 -7.20 -2.24
C ARG A 66 3.17 -7.48 -2.57
N TRP A 67 2.38 -7.83 -1.56
CA TRP A 67 0.96 -8.10 -1.75
C TRP A 67 0.24 -6.84 -2.23
N LEU A 68 0.51 -5.70 -1.60
CA LEU A 68 -0.12 -4.44 -2.00
C LEU A 68 0.22 -4.08 -3.44
N VAL A 69 1.47 -4.28 -3.85
CA VAL A 69 1.89 -3.98 -5.22
C VAL A 69 1.26 -4.98 -6.20
N ALA A 70 1.25 -6.26 -5.86
CA ALA A 70 0.68 -7.29 -6.74
C ALA A 70 -0.82 -7.07 -6.95
N LYS A 71 -1.52 -6.58 -5.94
CA LYS A 71 -2.95 -6.29 -6.03
C LYS A 71 -3.23 -4.96 -6.72
N LYS A 72 -2.20 -4.21 -7.07
CA LYS A 72 -2.34 -2.89 -7.68
C LYS A 72 -2.90 -1.85 -6.71
N PHE A 73 -2.77 -2.10 -5.42
CA PHE A 73 -3.16 -1.13 -4.40
C PHE A 73 -2.08 -0.11 -4.14
N ALA A 74 -0.82 -0.44 -4.46
CA ALA A 74 0.31 0.45 -4.26
C ALA A 74 1.22 0.45 -5.47
N GLY A 75 1.82 1.60 -5.74
CA GLY A 75 2.89 1.73 -6.70
C GLY A 75 4.19 2.00 -5.97
N HIS A 76 5.32 1.72 -6.62
CA HIS A 76 6.60 1.99 -6.00
C HIS A 76 7.61 2.48 -7.01
N GLY A 77 8.62 3.15 -6.50
CA GLY A 77 9.71 3.66 -7.32
C GLY A 77 10.93 3.89 -6.46
N GLN A 78 12.08 3.85 -7.10
CA GLN A 78 13.34 4.14 -6.44
C GLN A 78 13.55 5.65 -6.46
N GLU A 79 13.75 6.24 -5.30
CA GLU A 79 14.02 7.68 -5.23
C GLU A 79 15.41 7.97 -5.76
N ILE A 80 15.49 8.92 -6.70
CA ILE A 80 16.75 9.32 -7.32
C ILE A 80 16.97 10.83 -7.17
N SER A 81 16.31 11.45 -6.19
CA SER A 81 16.45 12.88 -5.94
C SER A 81 17.86 13.23 -5.49
N PHE A 82 18.32 14.42 -5.86
CA PHE A 82 19.56 14.96 -5.34
C PHE A 82 19.27 15.89 -4.18
N TYR A 83 20.23 15.97 -3.26
CA TYR A 83 20.11 16.84 -2.12
C TYR A 83 19.89 18.29 -2.60
N GLY A 84 18.86 18.92 -2.07
CA GLY A 84 18.54 20.30 -2.43
C GLY A 84 17.57 20.45 -3.59
N ASP A 85 17.18 19.35 -4.24
CA ASP A 85 16.15 19.42 -5.29
C ASP A 85 14.85 19.96 -4.71
N PRO A 86 14.11 20.81 -5.45
CA PRO A 86 12.82 21.32 -4.96
C PRO A 86 11.73 20.26 -4.92
N HIS A 87 11.85 19.21 -5.74
CA HIS A 87 10.87 18.11 -5.81
C HIS A 87 11.60 16.80 -5.81
N ARG A 88 10.89 15.77 -5.38
CA ARG A 88 11.42 14.42 -5.35
C ARG A 88 11.29 13.79 -6.73
N SER A 89 12.27 13.00 -7.12
CA SER A 89 12.30 12.30 -8.41
C SER A 89 12.42 10.81 -8.18
N PHE A 90 11.74 10.03 -9.02
CA PHE A 90 11.66 8.58 -8.84
C PHE A 90 11.82 7.85 -10.16
N ARG A 91 12.46 6.69 -10.08
CA ARG A 91 12.44 5.73 -11.18
C ARG A 91 11.38 4.69 -10.82
N LEU A 92 10.26 4.73 -11.55
CA LEU A 92 9.11 3.88 -11.23
C LEU A 92 9.39 2.44 -11.65
N SER A 93 8.79 1.51 -10.93
CA SER A 93 8.92 0.09 -11.21
C SER A 93 7.61 -0.61 -10.88
N ASP A 94 7.35 -1.74 -11.54
CA ASP A 94 6.16 -2.54 -11.27
C ASP A 94 6.51 -3.94 -10.77
N GLY A 95 7.79 -4.21 -10.52
CA GLY A 95 8.21 -5.50 -10.02
C GLY A 95 8.00 -5.64 -8.51
N LEU A 96 8.40 -6.78 -7.98
CA LEU A 96 8.21 -7.08 -6.57
C LEU A 96 9.53 -7.10 -5.78
N ASN A 97 10.59 -6.61 -6.39
CA ASN A 97 11.87 -6.45 -5.71
C ASN A 97 12.07 -5.00 -5.36
N PHE A 98 12.49 -4.76 -4.12
CA PHE A 98 12.64 -3.40 -3.62
C PHE A 98 14.08 -3.19 -3.18
N VAL A 99 14.55 -1.95 -3.29
CA VAL A 99 15.90 -1.56 -2.85
C VAL A 99 15.73 -0.57 -1.69
N PRO A 100 16.83 -0.28 -0.95
CA PRO A 100 16.68 0.59 0.24
C PRO A 100 16.06 1.96 -0.03
N THR A 101 16.19 2.47 -1.26
CA THR A 101 15.61 3.78 -1.61
C THR A 101 14.23 3.66 -2.23
N THR A 102 13.60 2.47 -2.18
CA THR A 102 12.25 2.30 -2.70
C THR A 102 11.24 3.04 -1.83
N CYS A 103 10.33 3.75 -2.49
CA CYS A 103 9.24 4.47 -1.83
C CYS A 103 7.93 4.01 -2.43
N PHE A 104 6.85 4.20 -1.68
CA PHE A 104 5.53 3.67 -2.03
C PHE A 104 4.47 4.74 -1.96
N VAL A 105 3.48 4.64 -2.85
CA VAL A 105 2.27 5.46 -2.81
C VAL A 105 1.08 4.52 -3.02
N LEU A 106 -0.09 4.92 -2.53
CA LEU A 106 -1.31 4.18 -2.86
C LEU A 106 -1.81 4.63 -4.23
N THR A 107 -2.31 3.66 -5.01
CA THR A 107 -3.05 3.95 -6.23
C THR A 107 -4.48 4.37 -5.84
N PRO A 108 -5.27 4.93 -6.78
CA PRO A 108 -6.68 5.19 -6.49
C PRO A 108 -7.42 3.95 -6.00
N LYS A 109 -7.12 2.79 -6.59
CA LYS A 109 -7.69 1.52 -6.14
C LYS A 109 -7.26 1.22 -4.70
N GLY A 110 -6.01 1.51 -4.36
CA GLY A 110 -5.49 1.30 -3.02
C GLY A 110 -6.13 2.22 -2.00
N VAL A 111 -6.39 3.46 -2.38
CA VAL A 111 -7.07 4.40 -1.47
C VAL A 111 -8.47 3.90 -1.15
N GLU A 112 -9.18 3.41 -2.15
CA GLU A 112 -10.52 2.86 -1.93
C GLU A 112 -10.47 1.64 -1.03
N PHE A 113 -9.54 0.73 -1.30
CA PHE A 113 -9.35 -0.46 -0.47
C PHE A 113 -9.02 -0.08 0.98
N ALA A 114 -8.08 0.85 1.16
CA ALA A 114 -7.67 1.28 2.50
C ALA A 114 -8.84 1.95 3.23
N GLY A 115 -9.63 2.74 2.54
CA GLY A 115 -10.78 3.38 3.13
C GLY A 115 -11.78 2.38 3.68
N LYS A 116 -12.05 1.32 2.90
CA LYS A 116 -12.96 0.26 3.34
C LYS A 116 -12.38 -0.52 4.51
N ALA A 117 -11.11 -0.90 4.41
CA ALA A 117 -10.47 -1.70 5.45
C ALA A 117 -10.42 -0.95 6.78
N LEU A 118 -10.09 0.34 6.73
CA LEU A 118 -10.00 1.15 7.93
C LEU A 118 -11.38 1.44 8.51
N LYS A 119 -12.37 1.65 7.66
CA LYS A 119 -13.74 1.89 8.09
C LYS A 119 -14.32 0.65 8.77
N GLU A 120 -14.09 -0.53 8.20
CA GLU A 120 -14.55 -1.78 8.78
C GLU A 120 -13.93 -1.99 10.15
N SER A 121 -12.64 -1.67 10.28
CA SER A 121 -11.96 -1.76 11.56
C SER A 121 -12.61 -0.85 12.60
N THR A 122 -12.93 0.37 12.20
CA THR A 122 -13.60 1.33 13.08
C THR A 122 -14.98 0.82 13.48
N ALA A 123 -15.73 0.30 12.51
CA ALA A 123 -17.07 -0.21 12.78
C ALA A 123 -17.03 -1.42 13.70
N ALA A 124 -16.02 -2.26 13.55
CA ALA A 124 -15.88 -3.46 14.37
C ALA A 124 -15.43 -3.11 15.79
N GLY A 125 -14.72 -2.01 15.93
CA GLY A 125 -14.28 -1.56 17.24
C GLY A 125 -15.38 -0.78 17.92
#